data_d9934f48a902d4a12539daf3c20d5bcd
#
_entry.id   d9934f48a902d4a12539daf3c20d5bcd
#
_cell.length_a   1.000
_cell.length_b   1.000
_cell.length_c   1.000
_cell.angle_alpha   90.00
_cell.angle_beta   90.00
_cell.angle_gamma   90.00
#
_symmetry.space_group_name_H-M   'P 1'
#
loop_
_entity.id
_entity.type
_entity.pdbx_description
1 polymer ?
#
loop_
_entity_poly.entity_id
_entity_poly.type
_entity_poly.pdbx_seq_one_letter_code
_entity_poly.pdbx_strand_id
1 'polypeptide(L)'
;QGARCQGRRSHLHPSMLCAAATRREATSSRAPEAIAAVASQENVRLLRTGQWSAPSVARDFKRVNGGLLVQDRDDGMVNRQDLQVVSQRAPTEAEWADLLFAWKVAKFVKSNAIVYSANRRTIGVGAGQVSRVNSARIAAIKAEHAGLEVKGGVMASDAFFPFRDGIDNAAERGIAAVIQPGGSMRDEEVIAAANEAGMAMVFTGRRHFRH
;
A
#
# COMPACT_ATOMS: atom_id res chain seq x y z
N GLN A 1 30.71 -40.82 -8.01
CA GLN A 1 29.26 -40.97 -7.67
C GLN A 1 28.74 -39.62 -7.20
N GLY A 2 28.13 -38.87 -8.11
CA GLY A 2 27.63 -37.52 -7.85
C GLY A 2 26.16 -37.55 -7.47
N ALA A 3 25.84 -37.12 -6.27
CA ALA A 3 24.48 -36.88 -5.85
C ALA A 3 23.98 -35.57 -6.46
N ARG A 4 23.02 -35.64 -7.38
CA ARG A 4 22.29 -34.48 -7.88
C ARG A 4 21.29 -33.99 -6.83
N CYS A 5 21.56 -32.84 -6.28
CA CYS A 5 20.60 -32.12 -5.44
C CYS A 5 19.51 -31.53 -6.39
N GLN A 6 18.34 -32.16 -6.46
CA GLN A 6 17.18 -31.59 -7.15
C GLN A 6 16.58 -30.51 -6.25
N GLY A 7 16.90 -29.24 -6.55
CA GLY A 7 16.26 -28.07 -5.94
C GLY A 7 14.80 -27.98 -6.35
N ARG A 8 13.88 -28.29 -5.45
CA ARG A 8 12.48 -27.93 -5.59
C ARG A 8 12.37 -26.41 -5.60
N ARG A 9 11.98 -25.84 -6.73
CA ARG A 9 11.55 -24.43 -6.80
C ARG A 9 10.26 -24.32 -6.01
N SER A 10 10.34 -23.80 -4.78
CA SER A 10 9.16 -23.43 -4.04
C SER A 10 8.60 -22.12 -4.63
N HIS A 11 7.50 -22.22 -5.38
CA HIS A 11 6.73 -21.04 -5.74
C HIS A 11 6.10 -20.48 -4.47
N LEU A 12 6.60 -19.34 -4.00
CA LEU A 12 6.00 -18.58 -2.91
C LEU A 12 4.65 -18.03 -3.38
N HIS A 13 3.56 -18.56 -2.85
CA HIS A 13 2.20 -18.14 -3.20
C HIS A 13 1.92 -16.75 -2.60
N PRO A 14 1.15 -15.87 -3.29
CA PRO A 14 0.83 -14.51 -2.81
C PRO A 14 0.19 -14.44 -1.42
N SER A 15 -0.43 -15.52 -0.94
CA SER A 15 -0.97 -15.64 0.41
C SER A 15 0.06 -15.52 1.55
N MET A 16 1.37 -15.68 1.26
CA MET A 16 2.43 -15.47 2.26
C MET A 16 2.62 -14.01 2.68
N LEU A 17 2.27 -13.06 1.82
CA LEU A 17 2.41 -11.62 2.13
C LEU A 17 1.33 -11.14 3.12
N CYS A 18 0.15 -11.75 3.11
CA CYS A 18 -0.94 -11.37 4.02
C CYS A 18 -0.68 -11.79 5.48
N ALA A 19 -0.05 -12.93 5.70
CA ALA A 19 0.28 -13.42 7.04
C ALA A 19 1.39 -12.63 7.74
N ALA A 20 2.31 -12.01 6.98
CA ALA A 20 3.40 -11.20 7.53
C ALA A 20 2.93 -9.79 7.98
N ALA A 21 1.91 -9.23 7.33
CA ALA A 21 1.38 -7.89 7.65
C ALA A 21 0.55 -7.86 8.95
N THR A 22 -0.13 -8.94 9.26
CA THR A 22 -0.94 -9.07 10.49
C THR A 22 -0.11 -9.27 11.77
N ARG A 23 1.19 -9.46 11.67
CA ARG A 23 2.06 -9.89 12.77
C ARG A 23 2.59 -8.79 13.70
N ARG A 24 2.41 -7.52 13.40
CA ARG A 24 2.83 -6.44 14.33
C ARG A 24 2.01 -6.40 15.63
N GLU A 25 0.79 -6.93 15.60
CA GLU A 25 -0.08 -7.03 16.78
C GLU A 25 -0.04 -8.39 17.46
N ALA A 26 0.53 -9.42 16.82
CA ALA A 26 0.53 -10.81 17.30
C ALA A 26 1.67 -11.17 18.27
N THR A 27 2.54 -10.21 18.63
CA THR A 27 3.71 -10.50 19.49
C THR A 27 3.41 -10.49 20.98
N SER A 28 2.21 -10.09 21.39
CA SER A 28 1.80 -10.22 22.77
C SER A 28 0.71 -11.22 22.95
N SER A 29 0.03 -11.75 23.54
CA SER A 29 -1.03 -12.64 23.94
C SER A 29 -1.92 -13.28 22.85
N ARG A 30 -1.94 -12.79 21.60
CA ARG A 30 -2.86 -13.24 20.53
C ARG A 30 -2.28 -14.27 19.54
N ALA A 31 -1.03 -14.67 19.70
CA ALA A 31 -0.39 -15.65 18.81
C ALA A 31 -1.13 -17.01 18.74
N PRO A 32 -1.67 -17.58 19.84
CA PRO A 32 -2.42 -18.83 19.77
C PRO A 32 -3.72 -18.74 18.96
N GLU A 33 -4.45 -17.62 19.09
CA GLU A 33 -5.70 -17.39 18.34
C GLU A 33 -5.43 -17.21 16.84
N ALA A 34 -4.36 -16.50 16.49
CA ALA A 34 -3.95 -16.34 15.09
C ALA A 34 -3.50 -17.69 14.47
N ILE A 35 -2.83 -18.54 15.24
CA ILE A 35 -2.47 -19.90 14.83
C ILE A 35 -3.73 -20.74 14.61
N ALA A 36 -4.67 -20.70 15.54
CA ALA A 36 -5.93 -21.43 15.45
C ALA A 36 -6.76 -20.99 14.22
N ALA A 37 -6.80 -19.70 13.92
CA ALA A 37 -7.53 -19.15 12.78
C ALA A 37 -7.05 -19.65 11.42
N VAL A 38 -5.76 -20.01 11.30
CA VAL A 38 -5.18 -20.52 10.05
C VAL A 38 -4.89 -22.02 10.08
N ALA A 39 -5.14 -22.69 11.19
CA ALA A 39 -4.84 -24.11 11.38
C ALA A 39 -5.62 -25.03 10.41
N SER A 40 -6.82 -24.60 9.99
CA SER A 40 -7.66 -25.33 9.04
C SER A 40 -7.21 -25.19 7.58
N GLN A 41 -6.23 -24.34 7.30
CA GLN A 41 -5.77 -24.06 5.94
C GLN A 41 -4.51 -24.88 5.63
N GLU A 42 -4.67 -26.01 4.96
CA GLU A 42 -3.58 -27.00 4.73
C GLU A 42 -2.36 -26.42 3.98
N ASN A 43 -2.58 -25.42 3.11
CA ASN A 43 -1.52 -24.84 2.28
C ASN A 43 -0.93 -23.52 2.84
N VAL A 44 -1.36 -23.08 4.02
CA VAL A 44 -0.82 -21.89 4.68
C VAL A 44 0.35 -22.25 5.58
N ARG A 45 1.49 -21.64 5.33
CA ARG A 45 2.68 -21.79 6.16
C ARG A 45 2.82 -20.61 7.10
N LEU A 46 2.82 -20.89 8.41
CA LEU A 46 2.97 -19.90 9.45
C LEU A 46 4.43 -19.84 9.92
N LEU A 47 5.05 -18.65 9.80
CA LEU A 47 6.43 -18.43 10.25
C LEU A 47 6.42 -17.65 11.56
N ARG A 48 7.07 -18.19 12.58
CA ARG A 48 7.31 -17.49 13.84
C ARG A 48 8.65 -16.76 13.77
N THR A 49 8.61 -15.42 13.85
CA THR A 49 9.82 -14.57 13.73
C THR A 49 10.44 -14.16 15.06
N GLY A 50 9.84 -14.51 16.20
CA GLY A 50 10.23 -13.98 17.50
C GLY A 50 9.88 -12.51 17.70
N GLN A 51 10.46 -11.88 18.71
CA GLN A 51 10.31 -10.44 18.94
C GLN A 51 11.14 -9.66 17.92
N TRP A 52 10.54 -8.60 17.37
CA TRP A 52 11.24 -7.70 16.47
C TRP A 52 11.95 -6.64 17.32
N SER A 53 13.23 -6.45 17.07
CA SER A 53 13.98 -5.33 17.65
C SER A 53 13.38 -4.00 17.21
N ALA A 54 13.55 -2.96 18.02
CA ALA A 54 13.23 -1.61 17.61
C ALA A 54 13.94 -1.28 16.28
N PRO A 55 13.33 -0.46 15.41
CA PRO A 55 13.98 -0.06 14.16
C PRO A 55 15.34 0.57 14.48
N SER A 56 16.40 -0.03 14.01
CA SER A 56 17.74 0.59 14.02
C SER A 56 17.94 1.31 12.68
N VAL A 57 18.78 2.34 12.69
CA VAL A 57 19.24 2.96 11.44
C VAL A 57 19.85 1.88 10.57
N ALA A 58 19.18 1.54 9.49
CA ALA A 58 19.57 0.47 8.59
C ALA A 58 19.68 1.01 7.16
N ARG A 59 20.49 0.36 6.37
CA ARG A 59 20.64 0.64 4.94
C ARG A 59 20.01 -0.47 4.13
N ASP A 60 19.42 -0.11 3.02
CA ASP A 60 18.99 -1.04 1.98
C ASP A 60 20.11 -1.19 0.96
N PHE A 61 20.36 -2.42 0.56
CA PHE A 61 21.39 -2.78 -0.40
C PHE A 61 20.76 -3.43 -1.63
N LYS A 62 21.11 -2.92 -2.81
CA LYS A 62 20.67 -3.49 -4.09
C LYS A 62 21.89 -3.86 -4.91
N ARG A 63 22.00 -5.13 -5.27
CA ARG A 63 23.04 -5.57 -6.20
C ARG A 63 22.71 -5.05 -7.60
N VAL A 64 23.67 -4.38 -8.23
CA VAL A 64 23.65 -3.96 -9.62
C VAL A 64 24.83 -4.58 -10.36
N ASN A 65 24.82 -4.52 -11.70
CA ASN A 65 25.96 -5.04 -12.47
C ASN A 65 27.19 -4.16 -12.18
N GLY A 66 28.27 -4.79 -11.72
CA GLY A 66 29.53 -4.12 -11.40
C GLY A 66 29.56 -3.36 -10.06
N GLY A 67 28.51 -3.48 -9.21
CA GLY A 67 28.50 -2.74 -7.96
C GLY A 67 27.36 -3.05 -7.01
N LEU A 68 27.20 -2.15 -6.05
CA LEU A 68 26.17 -2.21 -5.03
C LEU A 68 25.56 -0.81 -4.87
N LEU A 69 24.24 -0.72 -5.03
CA LEU A 69 23.49 0.49 -4.69
C LEU A 69 23.15 0.44 -3.20
N VAL A 70 23.55 1.47 -2.47
CA VAL A 70 23.32 1.62 -1.04
C VAL A 70 22.50 2.87 -0.77
N GLN A 71 21.41 2.75 -0.03
CA GLN A 71 20.57 3.85 0.36
C GLN A 71 20.10 3.69 1.81
N ASP A 72 19.67 4.78 2.41
CA ASP A 72 19.01 4.71 3.71
C ASP A 72 17.67 3.99 3.56
N ARG A 73 17.34 3.16 4.55
CA ARG A 73 16.08 2.45 4.57
C ARG A 73 14.92 3.43 4.77
N ASP A 74 13.86 3.24 3.99
CA ASP A 74 12.63 3.98 4.17
C ASP A 74 11.86 3.46 5.40
N ASP A 75 12.24 3.91 6.59
CA ASP A 75 11.59 3.56 7.85
C ASP A 75 10.46 4.55 8.23
N GLY A 76 10.26 5.59 7.42
CA GLY A 76 9.26 6.62 7.67
C GLY A 76 7.84 6.06 7.73
N MET A 77 7.14 6.43 8.79
CA MET A 77 5.70 6.21 8.97
C MET A 77 5.06 7.55 9.30
N VAL A 78 3.84 7.75 8.86
CA VAL A 78 3.05 8.93 9.18
C VAL A 78 1.94 8.58 10.17
N ASN A 79 1.65 9.49 11.08
CA ASN A 79 0.48 9.44 11.95
C ASN A 79 -0.54 10.46 11.46
N ARG A 80 -1.79 10.33 11.88
CA ARG A 80 -2.86 11.26 11.48
C ARG A 80 -2.51 12.73 11.75
N GLN A 81 -1.80 13.00 12.83
CA GLN A 81 -1.40 14.35 13.24
C GLN A 81 -0.38 15.01 12.29
N ASP A 82 0.37 14.20 11.54
CA ASP A 82 1.37 14.65 10.58
C ASP A 82 0.76 14.96 9.21
N LEU A 83 -0.55 14.71 9.03
CA LEU A 83 -1.23 14.76 7.76
C LEU A 83 -2.03 16.05 7.59
N GLN A 84 -2.03 16.60 6.39
CA GLN A 84 -2.75 17.81 6.06
C GLN A 84 -3.99 17.49 5.19
N VAL A 85 -5.18 17.85 5.66
CA VAL A 85 -6.39 17.86 4.81
C VAL A 85 -6.31 19.09 3.92
N VAL A 86 -6.32 18.89 2.60
CA VAL A 86 -6.17 19.96 1.61
C VAL A 86 -7.44 20.21 0.79
N SER A 87 -8.41 19.31 0.84
CA SER A 87 -9.72 19.45 0.22
C SER A 87 -10.71 20.21 1.12
N GLN A 88 -11.79 20.73 0.51
CA GLN A 88 -12.89 21.40 1.25
C GLN A 88 -13.59 20.42 2.20
N ARG A 89 -13.79 19.16 1.78
CA ARG A 89 -14.34 18.11 2.62
C ARG A 89 -13.21 17.41 3.41
N ALA A 90 -13.38 17.28 4.70
CA ALA A 90 -12.53 16.44 5.52
C ALA A 90 -12.94 14.97 5.43
N PRO A 91 -11.98 14.02 5.56
CA PRO A 91 -12.31 12.59 5.67
C PRO A 91 -13.14 12.30 6.92
N THR A 92 -14.10 11.38 6.80
CA THR A 92 -14.79 10.78 7.95
C THR A 92 -13.83 9.89 8.75
N GLU A 93 -14.22 9.48 9.97
CA GLU A 93 -13.38 8.58 10.79
C GLU A 93 -13.13 7.22 10.11
N ALA A 94 -14.13 6.70 9.39
CA ALA A 94 -13.96 5.47 8.61
C ALA A 94 -12.95 5.65 7.45
N GLU A 95 -13.09 6.75 6.69
CA GLU A 95 -12.14 7.09 5.63
C GLU A 95 -10.73 7.31 6.17
N TRP A 96 -10.57 7.96 7.34
CA TRP A 96 -9.26 8.11 7.99
C TRP A 96 -8.60 6.77 8.29
N ALA A 97 -9.37 5.82 8.84
CA ALA A 97 -8.86 4.49 9.13
C ALA A 97 -8.40 3.77 7.84
N ASP A 98 -9.17 3.91 6.77
CA ASP A 98 -8.87 3.29 5.47
C ASP A 98 -7.72 4.00 4.74
N LEU A 99 -7.63 5.33 4.79
CA LEU A 99 -6.52 6.10 4.21
C LEU A 99 -5.18 5.74 4.86
N LEU A 100 -5.13 5.71 6.19
CA LEU A 100 -3.91 5.32 6.92
C LEU A 100 -3.51 3.86 6.66
N PHE A 101 -4.50 2.98 6.52
CA PHE A 101 -4.25 1.59 6.14
C PHE A 101 -3.70 1.49 4.71
N ALA A 102 -4.38 2.13 3.74
CA ALA A 102 -3.97 2.13 2.33
C ALA A 102 -2.58 2.73 2.14
N TRP A 103 -2.25 3.80 2.87
CA TRP A 103 -0.93 4.43 2.86
C TRP A 103 0.18 3.48 3.35
N LYS A 104 -0.07 2.76 4.46
CA LYS A 104 0.87 1.74 4.95
C LYS A 104 1.11 0.64 3.92
N VAL A 105 0.07 0.22 3.21
CA VAL A 105 0.20 -0.79 2.14
C VAL A 105 0.98 -0.20 0.96
N ALA A 106 0.65 1.01 0.51
CA ALA A 106 1.29 1.66 -0.65
C ALA A 106 2.81 1.77 -0.47
N LYS A 107 3.29 2.05 0.74
CA LYS A 107 4.72 2.06 1.09
C LYS A 107 5.48 0.79 0.66
N PHE A 108 4.84 -0.38 0.71
CA PHE A 108 5.46 -1.67 0.39
C PHE A 108 5.15 -2.16 -1.02
N VAL A 109 4.33 -1.43 -1.77
CA VAL A 109 3.99 -1.76 -3.15
C VAL A 109 5.01 -1.17 -4.10
N LYS A 110 5.39 -1.92 -5.14
CA LYS A 110 6.33 -1.46 -6.15
C LYS A 110 5.77 -0.25 -6.90
N SER A 111 6.55 0.81 -6.99
CA SER A 111 6.21 2.08 -7.69
C SER A 111 6.01 1.88 -9.20
N ASN A 112 5.18 2.66 -9.88
CA ASN A 112 4.19 3.53 -9.28
C ASN A 112 3.07 2.72 -8.64
N ALA A 113 2.75 3.02 -7.38
CA ALA A 113 1.79 2.25 -6.60
C ALA A 113 0.46 3.01 -6.43
N ILE A 114 -0.64 2.33 -6.73
CA ILE A 114 -2.00 2.75 -6.36
C ILE A 114 -2.64 1.63 -5.56
N VAL A 115 -3.18 1.97 -4.40
CA VAL A 115 -3.87 1.04 -3.52
C VAL A 115 -5.28 1.56 -3.26
N TYR A 116 -6.29 0.75 -3.59
CA TYR A 116 -7.68 0.96 -3.18
C TYR A 116 -7.97 0.16 -1.92
N SER A 117 -8.66 0.79 -0.98
CA SER A 117 -9.00 0.19 0.31
C SER A 117 -10.41 0.57 0.77
N ALA A 118 -11.05 -0.35 1.48
CA ALA A 118 -12.27 -0.11 2.26
C ALA A 118 -12.29 -1.07 3.46
N ASN A 119 -12.82 -0.61 4.58
CA ASN A 119 -12.93 -1.40 5.81
C ASN A 119 -11.58 -1.98 6.27
N ARG A 120 -10.49 -1.21 6.15
CA ARG A 120 -9.10 -1.60 6.45
C ARG A 120 -8.66 -2.87 5.72
N ARG A 121 -9.15 -3.06 4.51
CA ARG A 121 -8.81 -4.15 3.60
C ARG A 121 -8.45 -3.58 2.23
N THR A 122 -7.42 -4.15 1.58
CA THR A 122 -7.13 -3.84 0.18
C THR A 122 -8.24 -4.37 -0.71
N ILE A 123 -8.74 -3.52 -1.59
CA ILE A 123 -9.72 -3.88 -2.62
C ILE A 123 -8.99 -4.19 -3.92
N GLY A 124 -8.04 -3.34 -4.28
CA GLY A 124 -7.26 -3.50 -5.48
C GLY A 124 -5.89 -2.83 -5.36
N VAL A 125 -4.89 -3.43 -5.98
CA VAL A 125 -3.51 -2.94 -5.97
C VAL A 125 -2.96 -2.92 -7.38
N GLY A 126 -2.57 -1.74 -7.84
CA GLY A 126 -1.79 -1.53 -9.06
C GLY A 126 -0.34 -1.22 -8.70
N ALA A 127 0.60 -2.01 -9.21
CA ALA A 127 2.00 -1.98 -8.84
C ALA A 127 2.93 -2.05 -10.05
N GLY A 128 4.10 -1.44 -9.94
CA GLY A 128 5.20 -1.62 -10.88
C GLY A 128 4.94 -1.05 -12.29
N GLN A 129 4.02 -0.10 -12.42
CA GLN A 129 3.70 0.54 -13.69
C GLN A 129 4.46 1.85 -13.86
N VAL A 130 4.80 2.20 -15.09
CA VAL A 130 5.44 3.49 -15.43
C VAL A 130 4.48 4.67 -15.34
N SER A 131 3.16 4.42 -15.31
CA SER A 131 2.11 5.44 -15.22
C SER A 131 1.18 5.14 -14.05
N ARG A 132 0.85 6.17 -13.22
CA ARG A 132 -0.13 6.07 -12.13
C ARG A 132 -1.53 5.77 -12.62
N VAL A 133 -1.90 6.34 -13.76
CA VAL A 133 -3.20 6.07 -14.39
C VAL A 133 -3.33 4.58 -14.72
N ASN A 134 -2.27 3.96 -15.24
CA ASN A 134 -2.25 2.52 -15.48
C ASN A 134 -2.31 1.71 -14.18
N SER A 135 -1.60 2.13 -13.13
CA SER A 135 -1.70 1.49 -11.81
C SER A 135 -3.11 1.56 -11.25
N ALA A 136 -3.77 2.71 -11.34
CA ALA A 136 -5.15 2.89 -10.92
C ALA A 136 -6.12 1.98 -11.71
N ARG A 137 -5.93 1.90 -13.03
CA ARG A 137 -6.71 1.01 -13.89
C ARG A 137 -6.54 -0.46 -13.53
N ILE A 138 -5.29 -0.91 -13.31
CA ILE A 138 -4.98 -2.28 -12.91
C ILE A 138 -5.58 -2.60 -11.54
N ALA A 139 -5.47 -1.66 -10.58
CA ALA A 139 -6.09 -1.82 -9.26
C ALA A 139 -7.60 -2.06 -9.36
N ALA A 140 -8.28 -1.29 -10.22
CA ALA A 140 -9.72 -1.44 -10.43
C ALA A 140 -10.08 -2.78 -11.10
N ILE A 141 -9.36 -3.19 -12.14
CA ILE A 141 -9.55 -4.49 -12.80
C ILE A 141 -9.38 -5.64 -11.80
N LYS A 142 -8.39 -5.56 -10.92
CA LYS A 142 -8.18 -6.58 -9.88
C LYS A 142 -9.30 -6.60 -8.85
N ALA A 143 -9.85 -5.44 -8.48
CA ALA A 143 -11.02 -5.35 -7.62
C ALA A 143 -12.24 -6.04 -8.27
N GLU A 144 -12.50 -5.73 -9.52
CA GLU A 144 -13.58 -6.32 -10.31
C GLU A 144 -13.46 -7.84 -10.40
N HIS A 145 -12.27 -8.35 -10.78
CA HIS A 145 -12.01 -9.80 -10.84
C HIS A 145 -12.18 -10.51 -9.49
N ALA A 146 -11.98 -9.79 -8.38
CA ALA A 146 -12.18 -10.31 -7.03
C ALA A 146 -13.63 -10.15 -6.53
N GLY A 147 -14.54 -9.57 -7.32
CA GLY A 147 -15.91 -9.26 -6.93
C GLY A 147 -15.99 -8.20 -5.82
N LEU A 148 -15.00 -7.30 -5.75
CA LEU A 148 -14.92 -6.24 -4.74
C LEU A 148 -15.30 -4.89 -5.35
N GLU A 149 -16.15 -4.16 -4.65
CA GLU A 149 -16.61 -2.84 -5.07
C GLU A 149 -15.59 -1.76 -4.72
N VAL A 150 -15.23 -0.93 -5.70
CA VAL A 150 -14.32 0.22 -5.51
C VAL A 150 -15.06 1.45 -5.00
N LYS A 151 -16.34 1.60 -5.37
CA LYS A 151 -17.18 2.75 -5.01
C LYS A 151 -17.27 2.92 -3.49
N GLY A 152 -17.10 4.16 -3.03
CA GLY A 152 -17.08 4.49 -1.60
C GLY A 152 -15.77 4.15 -0.89
N GLY A 153 -14.83 3.49 -1.56
CA GLY A 153 -13.51 3.22 -1.03
C GLY A 153 -12.58 4.42 -1.07
N VAL A 154 -11.36 4.22 -0.56
CA VAL A 154 -10.31 5.23 -0.58
C VAL A 154 -9.14 4.82 -1.47
N MET A 155 -8.34 5.79 -1.90
CA MET A 155 -7.15 5.59 -2.73
C MET A 155 -5.90 6.13 -2.03
N ALA A 156 -4.82 5.34 -2.04
CA ALA A 156 -3.47 5.81 -1.71
C ALA A 156 -2.56 5.76 -2.94
N SER A 157 -1.74 6.80 -3.10
CA SER A 157 -0.68 6.86 -4.11
C SER A 157 0.67 7.11 -3.45
N ASP A 158 1.68 6.32 -3.81
CA ASP A 158 3.05 6.40 -3.26
C ASP A 158 3.79 7.70 -3.58
N ALA A 159 3.31 8.46 -4.59
CA ALA A 159 3.80 9.78 -4.94
C ALA A 159 2.67 10.70 -5.44
N PHE A 160 2.97 11.98 -5.67
CA PHE A 160 1.99 12.99 -6.08
C PHE A 160 1.40 12.70 -7.47
N PHE A 161 0.21 13.25 -7.73
CA PHE A 161 -0.38 13.29 -9.05
C PHE A 161 0.14 14.52 -9.81
N PRO A 162 0.77 14.32 -11.00
CA PRO A 162 1.29 15.44 -11.77
C PRO A 162 0.18 16.25 -12.47
N PHE A 163 -1.00 15.67 -12.66
CA PHE A 163 -2.17 16.22 -13.33
C PHE A 163 -3.45 15.75 -12.66
N ARG A 164 -4.56 16.44 -12.93
CA ARG A 164 -5.88 16.12 -12.38
C ARG A 164 -6.46 14.78 -12.84
N ASP A 165 -5.99 14.27 -13.98
CA ASP A 165 -6.51 13.03 -14.61
C ASP A 165 -6.53 11.82 -13.68
N GLY A 166 -5.56 11.71 -12.77
CA GLY A 166 -5.53 10.66 -11.76
C GLY A 166 -6.69 10.76 -10.76
N ILE A 167 -7.09 11.98 -10.43
CA ILE A 167 -8.21 12.26 -9.51
C ILE A 167 -9.55 12.12 -10.23
N ASP A 168 -9.65 12.63 -11.47
CA ASP A 168 -10.85 12.48 -12.30
C ASP A 168 -11.18 10.99 -12.50
N ASN A 169 -10.19 10.17 -12.83
CA ASN A 169 -10.35 8.71 -12.93
C ASN A 169 -10.77 8.04 -11.61
N ALA A 170 -10.30 8.55 -10.46
CA ALA A 170 -10.70 8.03 -9.16
C ALA A 170 -12.16 8.42 -8.86
N ALA A 171 -12.55 9.66 -9.19
CA ALA A 171 -13.92 10.15 -9.05
C ALA A 171 -14.92 9.34 -9.89
N GLU A 172 -14.61 9.08 -11.16
CA GLU A 172 -15.43 8.24 -12.04
C GLU A 172 -15.68 6.83 -11.47
N ARG A 173 -14.75 6.31 -10.68
CA ARG A 173 -14.87 5.02 -10.00
C ARG A 173 -15.57 5.11 -8.65
N GLY A 174 -15.96 6.31 -8.22
CA GLY A 174 -16.65 6.55 -6.97
C GLY A 174 -15.75 6.47 -5.73
N ILE A 175 -14.44 6.70 -5.88
CA ILE A 175 -13.52 6.83 -4.73
C ILE A 175 -13.95 8.04 -3.90
N ALA A 176 -14.05 7.84 -2.58
CA ALA A 176 -14.52 8.88 -1.67
C ALA A 176 -13.39 9.75 -1.11
N ALA A 177 -12.20 9.21 -0.93
CA ALA A 177 -11.07 9.95 -0.38
C ALA A 177 -9.72 9.48 -0.93
N VAL A 178 -8.75 10.38 -0.95
CA VAL A 178 -7.40 10.16 -1.50
C VAL A 178 -6.33 10.58 -0.51
N ILE A 179 -5.28 9.77 -0.37
CA ILE A 179 -4.05 10.11 0.35
C ILE A 179 -2.85 10.05 -0.59
N GLN A 180 -2.06 11.10 -0.61
CA GLN A 180 -0.87 11.24 -1.45
C GLN A 180 0.15 12.18 -0.81
N PRO A 181 1.40 12.22 -1.28
CA PRO A 181 2.42 13.12 -0.73
C PRO A 181 2.14 14.60 -0.90
N GLY A 182 1.55 15.04 -2.02
CA GLY A 182 1.59 16.41 -2.47
C GLY A 182 2.98 16.82 -2.97
N GLY A 183 3.18 18.11 -3.26
CA GLY A 183 4.44 18.69 -3.73
C GLY A 183 4.59 18.70 -5.25
N SER A 184 3.49 18.57 -5.99
CA SER A 184 3.44 18.86 -7.43
C SER A 184 3.31 20.37 -7.67
N MET A 185 3.88 20.86 -8.77
CA MET A 185 3.63 22.22 -9.25
C MET A 185 2.14 22.46 -9.58
N ARG A 186 1.35 21.40 -9.72
CA ARG A 186 -0.08 21.42 -10.06
C ARG A 186 -0.97 20.92 -8.93
N ASP A 187 -0.51 21.01 -7.69
CA ASP A 187 -1.31 20.57 -6.54
C ASP A 187 -2.65 21.30 -6.47
N GLU A 188 -2.71 22.59 -6.81
CA GLU A 188 -3.95 23.38 -6.85
C GLU A 188 -4.98 22.79 -7.83
N GLU A 189 -4.54 22.39 -9.02
CA GLU A 189 -5.38 21.74 -10.04
C GLU A 189 -5.90 20.39 -9.54
N VAL A 190 -5.05 19.61 -8.87
CA VAL A 190 -5.37 18.29 -8.31
C VAL A 190 -6.35 18.39 -7.14
N ILE A 191 -6.15 19.41 -6.27
CA ILE A 191 -7.07 19.71 -5.16
C ILE A 191 -8.43 20.19 -5.68
N ALA A 192 -8.43 21.05 -6.71
CA ALA A 192 -9.66 21.51 -7.34
C ALA A 192 -10.49 20.34 -7.88
N ALA A 193 -9.85 19.39 -8.59
CA ALA A 193 -10.52 18.18 -9.09
C ALA A 193 -11.14 17.35 -7.96
N ALA A 194 -10.46 17.19 -6.83
CA ALA A 194 -11.00 16.50 -5.66
C ALA A 194 -12.21 17.22 -5.08
N ASN A 195 -12.17 18.56 -5.00
CA ASN A 195 -13.28 19.37 -4.51
C ASN A 195 -14.50 19.31 -5.44
N GLU A 196 -14.28 19.40 -6.75
CA GLU A 196 -15.33 19.28 -7.78
C GLU A 196 -16.07 17.93 -7.66
N ALA A 197 -15.32 16.87 -7.34
CA ALA A 197 -15.86 15.53 -7.17
C ALA A 197 -16.38 15.24 -5.74
N GLY A 198 -16.31 16.20 -4.81
CA GLY A 198 -16.71 16.01 -3.41
C GLY A 198 -15.83 15.00 -2.66
N MET A 199 -14.63 14.72 -3.15
CA MET A 199 -13.67 13.83 -2.50
C MET A 199 -12.89 14.53 -1.39
N ALA A 200 -12.55 13.80 -0.32
CA ALA A 200 -11.56 14.24 0.63
C ALA A 200 -10.15 13.98 0.09
N MET A 201 -9.22 14.92 0.30
CA MET A 201 -7.82 14.75 -0.06
C MET A 201 -6.90 15.08 1.10
N VAL A 202 -5.91 14.20 1.31
CA VAL A 202 -4.95 14.32 2.39
C VAL A 202 -3.53 14.25 1.84
N PHE A 203 -2.70 15.20 2.25
CA PHE A 203 -1.27 15.22 1.94
C PHE A 203 -0.45 14.68 3.10
N THR A 204 0.56 13.86 2.77
CA THR A 204 1.47 13.26 3.74
C THR A 204 2.80 14.01 3.84
N GLY A 205 3.13 14.86 2.87
CA GLY A 205 4.44 15.52 2.76
C GLY A 205 5.62 14.53 2.57
N ARG A 206 5.31 13.24 2.47
CA ARG A 206 6.31 12.18 2.35
C ARG A 206 5.92 11.21 1.25
N ARG A 207 6.82 10.92 0.37
CA ARG A 207 6.63 9.92 -0.69
C ARG A 207 7.44 8.67 -0.41
N HIS A 208 6.95 7.54 -0.90
CA HIS A 208 7.62 6.26 -0.83
C HIS A 208 7.94 5.79 -2.24
N PHE A 209 9.21 5.55 -2.54
CA PHE A 209 9.64 4.97 -3.80
C PHE A 209 10.22 3.58 -3.59
N ARG A 210 9.54 2.58 -4.15
CA ARG A 210 10.00 1.20 -4.11
C ARG A 210 10.18 0.68 -5.54
N HIS A 211 11.41 0.77 -6.03
CA HIS A 211 11.79 0.32 -7.37
C HIS A 211 12.46 -1.05 -7.37
#